data_59c63ebf4ddd2ffc96811dfdbe69f78d
#
_entry.id   59c63ebf4ddd2ffc96811dfdbe69f78d
#
_cell.length_a   1.000
_cell.length_b   1.000
_cell.length_c   1.000
_cell.angle_alpha   90.00
_cell.angle_beta   90.00
_cell.angle_gamma   90.00
#
_symmetry.space_group_name_H-M   'P 1'
#
loop_
_entity.id
_entity.type
_entity.pdbx_description
1 polymer ?
#
loop_
_entity_poly.entity_id
_entity_poly.type
_entity_poly.pdbx_seq_one_letter_code
_entity_poly.pdbx_strand_id
1 'polypeptide(L)'
;MLNGEIMPSDTPCLTYNNRGLQWGDSFSVQLRGNSCIVYDFDMYFQCITQMVETLGMQSDSLKPKSFANDILLLLRKNRIYKEFSVKITFFRNSADNNKLAYDNTFSTIISVDSLPHEFYSINTNSIFTDLLELPETIQRNMVPNFPWEVLCARQKEENGLDDVIITDNNGNFRKSISSDIFFMKENSLIYASSPAILSANKVFSTRIAKLASQKLGMTIYESPISEQNIKKVDSMFLADPINGIRWVVGLGRKRFLKGNVEQIAYEIYSHYKTEIDTKKREQ
;
A
#
# COMPACT_ATOMS: atom_id res chain seq x y z
N MET A 1 -0.68 -17.12 10.17
CA MET A 1 0.37 -17.24 11.23
C MET A 1 0.10 -16.17 12.27
N LEU A 2 0.11 -16.51 13.54
CA LEU A 2 -0.02 -15.58 14.67
C LEU A 2 1.25 -15.68 15.52
N ASN A 3 1.98 -14.57 15.71
CA ASN A 3 3.22 -14.51 16.50
C ASN A 3 4.24 -15.62 16.19
N GLY A 4 4.41 -15.98 14.92
CA GLY A 4 5.31 -17.05 14.46
C GLY A 4 4.69 -18.46 14.49
N GLU A 5 3.50 -18.66 15.07
CA GLU A 5 2.80 -19.94 15.08
C GLU A 5 1.88 -20.07 13.86
N ILE A 6 2.05 -21.16 13.10
CA ILE A 6 1.20 -21.46 11.94
C ILE A 6 -0.13 -22.03 12.41
N MET A 7 -1.21 -21.46 11.89
CA MET A 7 -2.57 -21.93 12.14
C MET A 7 -3.40 -21.89 10.86
N PRO A 8 -4.48 -22.67 10.75
CA PRO A 8 -5.45 -22.54 9.68
C PRO A 8 -6.06 -21.13 9.64
N SER A 9 -6.44 -20.66 8.44
CA SER A 9 -6.96 -19.30 8.25
C SER A 9 -8.33 -19.07 8.89
N ASP A 10 -9.08 -20.13 9.13
CA ASP A 10 -10.41 -20.14 9.76
C ASP A 10 -10.37 -20.31 11.28
N THR A 11 -9.18 -20.47 11.87
CA THR A 11 -9.04 -20.59 13.32
C THR A 11 -9.33 -19.28 14.03
N PRO A 12 -10.27 -19.21 14.99
CA PRO A 12 -10.49 -18.03 15.80
C PRO A 12 -9.23 -17.68 16.60
N CYS A 13 -8.62 -16.53 16.31
CA CYS A 13 -7.34 -16.14 16.91
C CYS A 13 -7.39 -14.87 17.77
N LEU A 14 -8.52 -14.17 17.79
CA LEU A 14 -8.70 -12.95 18.55
C LEU A 14 -9.83 -13.13 19.57
N THR A 15 -9.61 -12.61 20.76
CA THR A 15 -10.67 -12.52 21.79
C THR A 15 -11.49 -11.24 21.59
N TYR A 16 -12.68 -11.18 22.17
CA TYR A 16 -13.52 -9.99 22.05
C TYR A 16 -12.86 -8.76 22.72
N ASN A 17 -11.97 -8.95 23.69
CA ASN A 17 -11.22 -7.88 24.37
C ASN A 17 -10.02 -7.36 23.55
N ASN A 18 -9.78 -7.90 22.34
CA ASN A 18 -8.67 -7.47 21.52
C ASN A 18 -8.77 -5.98 21.17
N ARG A 19 -7.73 -5.22 21.47
CA ARG A 19 -7.71 -3.75 21.27
C ARG A 19 -7.82 -3.35 19.80
N GLY A 20 -7.22 -4.12 18.91
CA GLY A 20 -7.36 -3.90 17.46
C GLY A 20 -8.81 -4.02 17.00
N LEU A 21 -9.57 -4.97 17.59
CA LEU A 21 -10.99 -5.15 17.28
C LEU A 21 -11.87 -4.05 17.91
N GLN A 22 -11.65 -3.73 19.19
CA GLN A 22 -12.52 -2.79 19.92
C GLN A 22 -12.23 -1.31 19.65
N TRP A 23 -10.96 -0.98 19.43
CA TRP A 23 -10.48 0.42 19.41
C TRP A 23 -9.78 0.78 18.11
N GLY A 24 -9.60 -0.17 17.19
CA GLY A 24 -8.77 0.05 16.02
C GLY A 24 -7.28 0.25 16.36
N ASP A 25 -6.81 -0.21 17.53
CA ASP A 25 -5.40 -0.09 17.96
C ASP A 25 -4.55 -1.14 17.24
N SER A 26 -4.50 -0.98 15.92
CA SER A 26 -3.86 -1.91 14.98
C SER A 26 -3.53 -1.21 13.67
N PHE A 27 -2.60 -1.77 12.93
CA PHE A 27 -2.35 -1.37 11.55
C PHE A 27 -1.93 -2.58 10.71
N SER A 28 -2.08 -2.47 9.39
CA SER A 28 -1.65 -3.51 8.46
C SER A 28 -0.76 -2.93 7.39
N VAL A 29 0.20 -3.74 6.95
CA VAL A 29 1.07 -3.45 5.82
C VAL A 29 0.91 -4.55 4.79
N GLN A 30 0.79 -4.16 3.51
CA GLN A 30 0.75 -5.09 2.40
C GLN A 30 2.05 -5.00 1.59
N LEU A 31 2.62 -6.15 1.31
CA LEU A 31 3.85 -6.33 0.58
C LEU A 31 3.59 -7.25 -0.60
N ARG A 32 4.43 -7.15 -1.62
CA ARG A 32 4.40 -8.06 -2.75
C ARG A 32 5.76 -8.69 -2.95
N GLY A 33 5.77 -9.86 -3.57
CA GLY A 33 7.00 -10.55 -3.91
C GLY A 33 6.78 -11.60 -4.99
N ASN A 34 7.89 -12.21 -5.38
CA ASN A 34 7.90 -13.31 -6.33
C ASN A 34 8.91 -14.37 -5.89
N SER A 35 8.58 -15.63 -6.08
CA SER A 35 9.41 -16.79 -5.70
C SER A 35 9.68 -16.80 -4.20
N CYS A 36 10.87 -16.41 -3.75
CA CYS A 36 11.23 -16.33 -2.34
C CYS A 36 11.62 -14.91 -1.92
N ILE A 37 11.28 -13.89 -2.72
CA ILE A 37 11.75 -12.52 -2.56
C ILE A 37 10.55 -11.62 -2.32
N VAL A 38 10.55 -10.91 -1.21
CA VAL A 38 9.64 -9.78 -0.96
C VAL A 38 10.33 -8.52 -1.50
N TYR A 39 9.65 -7.79 -2.38
CA TYR A 39 10.20 -6.58 -2.98
C TYR A 39 10.40 -5.48 -1.95
N ASP A 40 11.52 -4.78 -2.03
CA ASP A 40 11.87 -3.67 -1.13
C ASP A 40 11.71 -3.99 0.38
N PHE A 41 11.89 -5.26 0.78
CA PHE A 41 11.62 -5.73 2.14
C PHE A 41 12.28 -4.86 3.22
N ASP A 42 13.53 -4.49 3.06
CA ASP A 42 14.26 -3.69 4.06
C ASP A 42 13.64 -2.28 4.22
N MET A 43 13.20 -1.66 3.13
CA MET A 43 12.53 -0.36 3.17
C MET A 43 11.16 -0.45 3.85
N TYR A 44 10.41 -1.50 3.53
CA TYR A 44 9.14 -1.76 4.22
C TYR A 44 9.34 -2.04 5.69
N PHE A 45 10.38 -2.78 6.05
CA PHE A 45 10.66 -3.09 7.44
C PHE A 45 11.05 -1.85 8.25
N GLN A 46 11.84 -0.94 7.66
CA GLN A 46 12.12 0.36 8.25
C GLN A 46 10.83 1.18 8.47
N CYS A 47 9.94 1.22 7.48
CA CYS A 47 8.63 1.87 7.61
C CYS A 47 7.79 1.23 8.73
N ILE A 48 7.74 -0.10 8.81
CA ILE A 48 7.04 -0.83 9.89
C ILE A 48 7.60 -0.44 11.25
N THR A 49 8.92 -0.39 11.39
CA THR A 49 9.57 0.01 12.65
C THR A 49 9.16 1.42 13.07
N GLN A 50 9.18 2.36 12.14
CA GLN A 50 8.71 3.74 12.40
C GLN A 50 7.23 3.79 12.79
N MET A 51 6.38 2.97 12.17
CA MET A 51 4.95 2.88 12.52
C MET A 51 4.75 2.35 13.95
N VAL A 52 5.46 1.28 14.31
CA VAL A 52 5.43 0.67 15.65
C VAL A 52 5.87 1.69 16.70
N GLU A 53 6.99 2.39 16.48
CA GLU A 53 7.51 3.42 17.38
C GLU A 53 6.57 4.62 17.51
N THR A 54 6.01 5.11 16.42
CA THR A 54 5.06 6.24 16.46
C THR A 54 3.79 5.91 17.22
N LEU A 55 3.34 4.65 17.15
CA LEU A 55 2.21 4.19 17.95
C LEU A 55 2.61 3.87 19.42
N GLY A 56 3.87 4.08 19.81
CA GLY A 56 4.36 3.77 21.15
C GLY A 56 4.34 2.28 21.47
N MET A 57 4.43 1.42 20.45
CA MET A 57 4.61 -0.02 20.63
C MET A 57 6.10 -0.36 20.76
N GLN A 58 6.42 -1.48 21.40
CA GLN A 58 7.79 -1.87 21.72
C GLN A 58 8.50 -2.44 20.49
N SER A 59 9.41 -1.67 19.87
CA SER A 59 10.09 -2.07 18.62
C SER A 59 11.19 -3.11 18.78
N ASP A 60 11.68 -3.35 20.00
CA ASP A 60 12.80 -4.29 20.27
C ASP A 60 12.52 -5.75 19.83
N SER A 61 11.24 -6.12 19.76
CA SER A 61 10.80 -7.45 19.29
C SER A 61 10.83 -7.58 17.76
N LEU A 62 10.94 -6.49 17.02
CA LEU A 62 11.00 -6.50 15.56
C LEU A 62 12.36 -6.99 15.06
N LYS A 63 12.38 -8.16 14.44
CA LYS A 63 13.59 -8.74 13.85
C LYS A 63 13.36 -9.04 12.37
N PRO A 64 13.97 -8.27 11.44
CA PRO A 64 13.75 -8.43 9.99
C PRO A 64 13.92 -9.88 9.52
N LYS A 65 14.98 -10.55 9.99
CA LYS A 65 15.27 -11.94 9.61
C LYS A 65 14.17 -12.92 10.07
N SER A 66 13.58 -12.69 11.24
CA SER A 66 12.47 -13.55 11.73
C SER A 66 11.25 -13.40 10.82
N PHE A 67 10.84 -12.17 10.53
CA PHE A 67 9.71 -11.90 9.63
C PHE A 67 9.94 -12.47 8.22
N ALA A 68 11.15 -12.32 7.67
CA ALA A 68 11.49 -12.91 6.37
C ALA A 68 11.35 -14.43 6.40
N ASN A 69 11.85 -15.10 7.45
CA ASN A 69 11.75 -16.55 7.61
C ASN A 69 10.30 -17.01 7.77
N ASP A 70 9.48 -16.27 8.53
CA ASP A 70 8.07 -16.56 8.74
C ASP A 70 7.27 -16.47 7.43
N ILE A 71 7.55 -15.45 6.62
CA ILE A 71 6.96 -15.29 5.29
C ILE A 71 7.36 -16.48 4.40
N LEU A 72 8.65 -16.82 4.32
CA LEU A 72 9.12 -17.94 3.52
C LEU A 72 8.52 -19.29 3.97
N LEU A 73 8.36 -19.48 5.27
CA LEU A 73 7.72 -20.67 5.83
C LEU A 73 6.25 -20.75 5.40
N LEU A 74 5.51 -19.64 5.48
CA LEU A 74 4.12 -19.56 5.04
C LEU A 74 3.98 -19.82 3.53
N LEU A 75 4.84 -19.23 2.69
CA LEU A 75 4.84 -19.46 1.25
C LEU A 75 5.02 -20.94 0.91
N ARG A 76 5.99 -21.61 1.56
CA ARG A 76 6.24 -23.05 1.38
C ARG A 76 5.05 -23.89 1.82
N LYS A 77 4.46 -23.60 2.98
CA LYS A 77 3.30 -24.33 3.51
C LYS A 77 2.06 -24.18 2.63
N ASN A 78 1.87 -23.02 2.00
CA ASN A 78 0.78 -22.75 1.08
C ASN A 78 1.11 -23.10 -0.38
N ARG A 79 2.32 -23.63 -0.67
CA ARG A 79 2.79 -24.00 -2.02
C ARG A 79 2.75 -22.82 -3.02
N ILE A 80 3.08 -21.63 -2.55
CA ILE A 80 3.13 -20.41 -3.35
C ILE A 80 4.58 -20.21 -3.81
N TYR A 81 4.82 -20.30 -5.11
CA TYR A 81 6.16 -20.28 -5.71
C TYR A 81 6.37 -19.17 -6.75
N LYS A 82 5.32 -18.40 -7.05
CA LYS A 82 5.36 -17.30 -8.02
C LYS A 82 5.01 -15.99 -7.32
N GLU A 83 4.23 -15.14 -7.99
CA GLU A 83 3.76 -13.89 -7.45
C GLU A 83 2.85 -14.09 -6.23
N PHE A 84 3.10 -13.31 -5.20
CA PHE A 84 2.34 -13.37 -3.95
C PHE A 84 2.19 -11.99 -3.31
N SER A 85 1.18 -11.87 -2.49
CA SER A 85 1.03 -10.79 -1.53
C SER A 85 1.25 -11.30 -0.11
N VAL A 86 1.76 -10.42 0.73
CA VAL A 86 1.88 -10.64 2.18
C VAL A 86 1.12 -9.53 2.87
N LYS A 87 0.23 -9.86 3.78
CA LYS A 87 -0.37 -8.89 4.70
C LYS A 87 0.15 -9.16 6.10
N ILE A 88 0.75 -8.16 6.72
CA ILE A 88 1.20 -8.20 8.11
C ILE A 88 0.33 -7.22 8.89
N THR A 89 -0.42 -7.75 9.86
CA THR A 89 -1.25 -6.95 10.76
C THR A 89 -0.62 -6.93 12.14
N PHE A 90 -0.42 -5.75 12.67
CA PHE A 90 0.06 -5.49 14.02
C PHE A 90 -1.11 -5.00 14.87
N PHE A 91 -1.25 -5.51 16.06
CA PHE A 91 -2.25 -5.05 17.02
C PHE A 91 -1.68 -5.08 18.43
N ARG A 92 -1.97 -4.02 19.19
CA ARG A 92 -1.49 -3.92 20.57
C ARG A 92 -2.14 -4.96 21.45
N ASN A 93 -1.37 -5.55 22.36
CA ASN A 93 -1.87 -6.47 23.34
C ASN A 93 -2.69 -5.73 24.41
N SER A 94 -3.67 -6.44 25.00
CA SER A 94 -4.47 -5.91 26.09
C SER A 94 -3.76 -6.16 27.41
N ALA A 95 -3.53 -5.13 28.20
CA ALA A 95 -3.00 -5.29 29.55
C ALA A 95 -4.07 -5.72 30.55
N ASP A 96 -5.29 -5.18 30.41
CA ASP A 96 -6.48 -5.48 31.22
C ASP A 96 -7.73 -4.89 30.53
N ASN A 97 -8.91 -5.06 31.13
CA ASN A 97 -10.17 -4.48 30.63
C ASN A 97 -10.23 -2.94 30.67
N ASN A 98 -9.15 -2.24 31.02
CA ASN A 98 -9.09 -0.81 31.09
C ASN A 98 -8.64 -0.21 29.77
N LYS A 99 -9.46 0.66 29.17
CA LYS A 99 -9.18 1.36 27.91
C LYS A 99 -7.88 2.16 27.91
N LEU A 100 -7.50 2.72 29.06
CA LEU A 100 -6.35 3.59 29.22
C LEU A 100 -5.09 2.84 29.65
N ALA A 101 -5.26 1.62 30.21
CA ALA A 101 -4.14 0.75 30.46
C ALA A 101 -3.68 0.12 29.15
N TYR A 102 -2.48 0.44 28.72
CA TYR A 102 -1.88 -0.15 27.55
C TYR A 102 -0.61 -0.92 27.93
N ASP A 103 -0.50 -2.10 27.38
CA ASP A 103 0.75 -2.80 27.26
C ASP A 103 1.43 -2.28 25.97
N ASN A 104 2.70 -1.97 26.03
CA ASN A 104 3.44 -1.53 24.83
C ASN A 104 3.78 -2.71 23.93
N THR A 105 3.49 -3.94 24.32
CA THR A 105 3.69 -5.12 23.48
C THR A 105 2.61 -5.21 22.41
N PHE A 106 2.93 -5.92 21.34
CA PHE A 106 2.02 -6.18 20.24
C PHE A 106 2.08 -7.63 19.79
N SER A 107 1.04 -8.05 19.11
CA SER A 107 0.98 -9.31 18.38
C SER A 107 0.90 -9.06 16.88
N THR A 108 1.30 -10.06 16.11
CA THR A 108 1.31 -9.98 14.64
C THR A 108 0.53 -11.13 14.02
N ILE A 109 -0.24 -10.80 12.98
CA ILE A 109 -0.82 -11.79 12.08
C ILE A 109 -0.16 -11.61 10.71
N ILE A 110 0.39 -12.69 10.16
CA ILE A 110 0.94 -12.73 8.80
C ILE A 110 0.09 -13.67 7.97
N SER A 111 -0.42 -13.19 6.84
CA SER A 111 -1.07 -13.98 5.81
C SER A 111 -0.36 -13.81 4.47
N VAL A 112 -0.44 -14.85 3.62
CA VAL A 112 0.11 -14.86 2.28
C VAL A 112 -0.94 -15.37 1.30
N ASP A 113 -1.04 -14.73 0.14
CA ASP A 113 -1.95 -15.11 -0.92
C ASP A 113 -1.22 -15.12 -2.26
N SER A 114 -1.56 -16.08 -3.14
CA SER A 114 -1.05 -16.09 -4.51
C SER A 114 -1.69 -14.99 -5.34
N LEU A 115 -0.89 -14.32 -6.17
CA LEU A 115 -1.41 -13.33 -7.11
C LEU A 115 -1.51 -13.94 -8.52
N PRO A 116 -2.61 -13.69 -9.25
CA PRO A 116 -2.88 -14.33 -10.52
C PRO A 116 -2.09 -13.77 -11.70
N HIS A 117 -1.43 -12.63 -11.55
CA HIS A 117 -0.75 -11.93 -12.63
C HIS A 117 0.66 -11.51 -12.22
N GLU A 118 1.54 -11.42 -13.19
CA GLU A 118 2.87 -10.89 -13.00
C GLU A 118 2.80 -9.41 -12.63
N PHE A 119 3.68 -9.04 -11.74
CA PHE A 119 3.81 -7.67 -11.32
C PHE A 119 4.24 -6.80 -12.48
N TYR A 120 3.59 -5.65 -12.63
CA TYR A 120 3.90 -4.65 -13.65
C TYR A 120 3.64 -5.07 -15.11
N SER A 121 2.90 -6.13 -15.34
CA SER A 121 2.25 -6.23 -16.65
C SER A 121 1.48 -4.92 -16.84
N ILE A 122 1.85 -4.16 -17.86
CA ILE A 122 1.20 -2.89 -18.15
C ILE A 122 -0.29 -3.14 -18.21
N ASN A 123 -1.00 -2.56 -17.27
CA ASN A 123 -2.45 -2.73 -17.25
C ASN A 123 -3.00 -2.08 -18.53
N THR A 124 -3.38 -2.90 -19.48
CA THR A 124 -4.01 -2.46 -20.73
C THR A 124 -5.42 -1.94 -20.47
N ASN A 125 -6.00 -2.29 -19.32
CA ASN A 125 -7.33 -1.86 -18.95
C ASN A 125 -7.24 -0.43 -18.38
N SER A 126 -7.82 0.48 -19.11
CA SER A 126 -8.08 1.85 -18.64
C SER A 126 -9.05 1.82 -17.47
N ILE A 127 -8.76 2.63 -16.45
CA ILE A 127 -9.64 2.75 -15.30
C ILE A 127 -10.36 4.10 -15.28
N PHE A 128 -11.62 4.07 -14.84
CA PHE A 128 -12.44 5.24 -14.59
C PHE A 128 -12.61 5.45 -13.11
N THR A 129 -12.47 6.70 -12.66
CA THR A 129 -12.56 7.09 -11.27
C THR A 129 -13.49 8.29 -11.11
N ASP A 130 -13.96 8.52 -9.88
CA ASP A 130 -14.65 9.74 -9.49
C ASP A 130 -14.19 10.19 -8.11
N LEU A 131 -14.58 11.40 -7.70
CA LEU A 131 -14.19 12.00 -6.44
C LEU A 131 -15.16 11.60 -5.32
N LEU A 132 -14.60 11.40 -4.13
CA LEU A 132 -15.32 11.25 -2.88
C LEU A 132 -14.70 12.17 -1.83
N GLU A 133 -15.47 13.13 -1.38
CA GLU A 133 -15.11 13.93 -0.22
C GLU A 133 -15.44 13.18 1.07
N LEU A 134 -14.45 12.97 1.91
CA LEU A 134 -14.64 12.36 3.21
C LEU A 134 -14.62 13.42 4.31
N PRO A 135 -15.48 13.31 5.34
CA PRO A 135 -15.44 14.18 6.51
C PRO A 135 -14.05 14.22 7.15
N GLU A 136 -13.63 15.39 7.61
CA GLU A 136 -12.30 15.61 8.20
C GLU A 136 -12.01 14.67 9.38
N THR A 137 -13.03 14.32 10.15
CA THR A 137 -12.94 13.37 11.27
C THR A 137 -12.49 11.98 10.82
N ILE A 138 -12.85 11.58 9.60
CA ILE A 138 -12.44 10.30 9.00
C ILE A 138 -11.04 10.42 8.40
N GLN A 139 -10.67 11.60 7.87
CA GLN A 139 -9.38 11.83 7.20
C GLN A 139 -8.21 11.91 8.18
N ARG A 140 -8.42 12.30 9.43
CA ARG A 140 -7.36 12.50 10.44
C ARG A 140 -6.73 11.21 10.94
N ASN A 141 -7.34 10.09 10.67
CA ASN A 141 -6.84 8.82 11.18
C ASN A 141 -5.68 8.32 10.33
N MET A 142 -4.52 8.18 10.95
CA MET A 142 -3.26 7.78 10.30
C MET A 142 -3.15 6.27 10.07
N VAL A 143 -4.07 5.48 10.59
CA VAL A 143 -3.96 4.02 10.63
C VAL A 143 -4.86 3.40 9.56
N PRO A 144 -4.34 2.53 8.68
CA PRO A 144 -5.18 1.81 7.73
C PRO A 144 -6.08 0.82 8.47
N ASN A 145 -7.32 0.76 8.15
CA ASN A 145 -8.42 -0.14 8.54
C ASN A 145 -9.67 0.66 8.93
N PHE A 146 -10.11 1.54 8.03
CA PHE A 146 -11.24 2.41 8.34
C PHE A 146 -12.50 2.03 7.61
N PRO A 147 -13.66 2.34 8.23
CA PRO A 147 -14.96 2.27 7.57
C PRO A 147 -15.04 3.05 6.26
N TRP A 148 -14.14 4.05 6.05
CA TRP A 148 -14.10 4.80 4.80
C TRP A 148 -13.73 3.94 3.58
N GLU A 149 -12.91 2.91 3.73
CA GLU A 149 -12.62 1.97 2.63
C GLU A 149 -13.90 1.26 2.17
N VAL A 150 -14.77 0.93 3.11
CA VAL A 150 -16.10 0.35 2.82
C VAL A 150 -16.99 1.35 2.09
N LEU A 151 -16.98 2.63 2.52
CA LEU A 151 -17.74 3.69 1.86
C LEU A 151 -17.26 3.91 0.43
N CYS A 152 -15.95 3.94 0.22
CA CYS A 152 -15.35 4.05 -1.10
C CYS A 152 -15.68 2.83 -1.99
N ALA A 153 -15.57 1.62 -1.45
CA ALA A 153 -15.91 0.41 -2.17
C ALA A 153 -17.39 0.40 -2.60
N ARG A 154 -18.27 0.82 -1.71
CA ARG A 154 -19.70 0.97 -2.00
C ARG A 154 -19.95 1.97 -3.13
N GLN A 155 -19.35 3.17 -3.06
CA GLN A 155 -19.51 4.18 -4.11
C GLN A 155 -18.96 3.69 -5.45
N LYS A 156 -17.81 2.99 -5.43
CA LYS A 156 -17.25 2.35 -6.62
C LYS A 156 -18.26 1.41 -7.28
N GLU A 157 -18.87 0.51 -6.51
CA GLU A 157 -19.85 -0.47 -7.01
C GLU A 157 -21.12 0.20 -7.51
N GLU A 158 -21.71 1.13 -6.75
CA GLU A 158 -22.94 1.83 -7.09
C GLU A 158 -22.81 2.65 -8.38
N ASN A 159 -21.63 3.16 -8.70
CA ASN A 159 -21.39 3.99 -9.88
C ASN A 159 -20.66 3.25 -11.02
N GLY A 160 -20.38 1.96 -10.87
CA GLY A 160 -19.68 1.17 -11.88
C GLY A 160 -18.28 1.69 -12.18
N LEU A 161 -17.58 2.19 -11.17
CA LEU A 161 -16.23 2.74 -11.28
C LEU A 161 -15.17 1.66 -11.03
N ASP A 162 -13.95 1.87 -11.51
CA ASP A 162 -12.82 1.00 -11.25
C ASP A 162 -12.10 1.36 -9.95
N ASP A 163 -12.16 2.64 -9.54
CA ASP A 163 -11.60 3.14 -8.28
C ASP A 163 -12.27 4.47 -7.89
N VAL A 164 -12.00 4.97 -6.69
CA VAL A 164 -12.51 6.24 -6.17
C VAL A 164 -11.35 7.07 -5.63
N ILE A 165 -11.31 8.35 -5.94
CA ILE A 165 -10.31 9.29 -5.46
C ILE A 165 -10.86 10.06 -4.26
N ILE A 166 -10.15 9.97 -3.16
CA ILE A 166 -10.50 10.64 -1.91
C ILE A 166 -9.93 12.03 -1.90
N THR A 167 -10.77 13.01 -1.60
CA THR A 167 -10.38 14.40 -1.41
C THR A 167 -10.54 14.84 0.03
N ASP A 168 -9.77 15.86 0.41
CA ASP A 168 -9.98 16.59 1.68
C ASP A 168 -11.02 17.71 1.50
N ASN A 169 -11.35 18.38 2.62
CA ASN A 169 -12.30 19.51 2.64
C ASN A 169 -11.86 20.72 1.81
N ASN A 170 -10.58 20.76 1.39
CA ASN A 170 -10.06 21.79 0.49
C ASN A 170 -10.07 21.33 -0.98
N GLY A 171 -10.62 20.15 -1.26
CA GLY A 171 -10.64 19.56 -2.60
C GLY A 171 -9.27 19.06 -3.08
N ASN A 172 -8.29 18.87 -2.18
CA ASN A 172 -7.02 18.28 -2.56
C ASN A 172 -7.14 16.75 -2.61
N PHE A 173 -6.56 16.16 -3.63
CA PHE A 173 -6.50 14.71 -3.78
C PHE A 173 -5.56 14.11 -2.74
N ARG A 174 -6.03 13.08 -2.06
CA ARG A 174 -5.28 12.40 -0.99
C ARG A 174 -4.74 11.06 -1.46
N LYS A 175 -5.62 10.16 -1.82
CA LYS A 175 -5.30 8.82 -2.30
C LYS A 175 -6.52 8.21 -3.00
N SER A 176 -6.36 7.05 -3.63
CA SER A 176 -7.50 6.20 -3.96
C SER A 176 -7.82 5.24 -2.80
N ILE A 177 -8.68 4.26 -3.02
CA ILE A 177 -9.02 3.28 -1.99
C ILE A 177 -7.76 2.62 -1.41
N SER A 178 -6.85 2.15 -2.27
CA SER A 178 -5.64 1.44 -1.85
C SER A 178 -4.34 2.05 -2.38
N SER A 179 -4.41 2.98 -3.35
CA SER A 179 -3.24 3.43 -4.11
C SER A 179 -2.94 4.90 -3.88
N ASP A 180 -1.67 5.24 -4.00
CA ASP A 180 -1.22 6.62 -4.14
C ASP A 180 -1.50 7.13 -5.55
N ILE A 181 -1.62 8.46 -5.68
CA ILE A 181 -2.00 9.14 -6.91
C ILE A 181 -0.79 9.84 -7.51
N PHE A 182 -0.59 9.62 -8.79
CA PHE A 182 0.46 10.25 -9.57
C PHE A 182 -0.12 11.02 -10.76
N PHE A 183 0.46 12.17 -11.03
CA PHE A 183 0.14 13.00 -12.16
C PHE A 183 1.40 13.29 -12.97
N MET A 184 1.22 13.44 -14.27
CA MET A 184 2.31 13.86 -15.15
C MET A 184 1.91 15.09 -15.92
N LYS A 185 2.86 16.01 -16.05
CA LYS A 185 2.79 17.16 -16.92
C LYS A 185 4.13 17.33 -17.61
N GLU A 186 4.14 17.27 -18.93
CA GLU A 186 5.39 17.31 -19.69
C GLU A 186 6.40 16.26 -19.19
N ASN A 187 7.59 16.68 -18.78
CA ASN A 187 8.61 15.79 -18.20
C ASN A 187 8.64 15.81 -16.66
N SER A 188 7.52 16.12 -16.03
CA SER A 188 7.40 16.18 -14.57
C SER A 188 6.46 15.11 -14.05
N LEU A 189 6.88 14.44 -12.98
CA LEU A 189 6.07 13.52 -12.19
C LEU A 189 5.70 14.17 -10.87
N ILE A 190 4.41 14.31 -10.62
CA ILE A 190 3.88 14.94 -9.42
C ILE A 190 3.09 13.87 -8.67
N TYR A 191 3.38 13.67 -7.40
CA TYR A 191 2.55 12.80 -6.56
C TYR A 191 1.98 13.56 -5.39
N ALA A 192 0.74 13.20 -5.05
CA ALA A 192 0.03 13.83 -3.95
C ALA A 192 0.75 13.52 -2.64
N SER A 193 1.18 14.55 -1.95
CA SER A 193 1.72 14.39 -0.60
C SER A 193 0.61 13.90 0.31
N SER A 194 0.72 12.64 0.74
CA SER A 194 -0.16 12.14 1.78
C SER A 194 0.34 12.67 3.13
N PRO A 195 -0.49 13.38 3.91
CA PRO A 195 -0.11 13.80 5.26
C PRO A 195 -0.02 12.62 6.23
N ALA A 196 -0.40 11.43 5.81
CA ALA A 196 -0.16 10.23 6.60
C ALA A 196 1.35 10.00 6.66
N ILE A 197 1.94 10.41 7.76
CA ILE A 197 3.37 10.27 8.08
C ILE A 197 3.82 8.81 7.95
N LEU A 198 2.89 7.86 7.97
CA LEU A 198 3.11 6.43 8.06
C LEU A 198 2.22 5.66 7.09
N SER A 199 2.56 5.69 5.82
CA SER A 199 1.94 4.81 4.83
C SER A 199 2.99 3.89 4.22
N ALA A 200 2.75 2.59 4.28
CA ALA A 200 3.60 1.61 3.61
C ALA A 200 3.64 1.80 2.09
N ASN A 201 2.58 2.37 1.50
CA ASN A 201 2.57 2.74 0.08
C ASN A 201 3.68 3.74 -0.26
N LYS A 202 4.11 4.57 0.69
CA LYS A 202 5.20 5.53 0.48
C LYS A 202 6.50 4.86 0.03
N VAL A 203 6.75 3.62 0.43
CA VAL A 203 7.91 2.84 -0.03
C VAL A 203 7.84 2.66 -1.55
N PHE A 204 6.69 2.20 -2.04
CA PHE A 204 6.49 1.98 -3.47
C PHE A 204 6.47 3.29 -4.26
N SER A 205 5.81 4.32 -3.75
CA SER A 205 5.78 5.66 -4.36
C SER A 205 7.17 6.29 -4.45
N THR A 206 8.00 6.12 -3.42
CA THR A 206 9.40 6.55 -3.42
C THR A 206 10.22 5.79 -4.48
N ARG A 207 9.97 4.49 -4.63
CA ARG A 207 10.62 3.69 -5.67
C ARG A 207 10.25 4.18 -7.07
N ILE A 208 8.98 4.44 -7.33
CA ILE A 208 8.50 5.01 -8.60
C ILE A 208 9.20 6.34 -8.87
N ALA A 209 9.18 7.27 -7.93
CA ALA A 209 9.78 8.59 -8.07
C ALA A 209 11.29 8.49 -8.38
N LYS A 210 12.01 7.62 -7.66
CA LYS A 210 13.44 7.38 -7.85
C LYS A 210 13.75 6.86 -9.26
N LEU A 211 13.02 5.85 -9.73
CA LEU A 211 13.23 5.28 -11.06
C LEU A 211 12.84 6.24 -12.17
N ALA A 212 11.72 6.97 -12.03
CA ALA A 212 11.32 8.00 -12.97
C ALA A 212 12.38 9.10 -13.11
N SER A 213 12.98 9.54 -12.00
CA SER A 213 14.07 10.51 -12.04
C SER A 213 15.34 9.94 -12.66
N GLN A 214 15.79 8.77 -12.19
CA GLN A 214 17.09 8.21 -12.57
C GLN A 214 17.13 7.61 -13.99
N LYS A 215 16.02 6.99 -14.42
CA LYS A 215 15.96 6.27 -15.69
C LYS A 215 15.31 7.06 -16.82
N LEU A 216 14.36 7.93 -16.48
CA LEU A 216 13.59 8.71 -17.46
C LEU A 216 13.92 10.20 -17.42
N GLY A 217 14.78 10.65 -16.51
CA GLY A 217 15.18 12.05 -16.36
C GLY A 217 14.02 12.98 -15.98
N MET A 218 12.97 12.44 -15.34
CA MET A 218 11.82 13.23 -14.94
C MET A 218 12.11 14.08 -13.71
N THR A 219 11.55 15.29 -13.69
CA THR A 219 11.56 16.13 -12.49
C THR A 219 10.45 15.69 -11.55
N ILE A 220 10.78 15.48 -10.28
CA ILE A 220 9.86 14.94 -9.29
C ILE A 220 9.36 16.04 -8.35
N TYR A 221 8.05 16.13 -8.18
CA TYR A 221 7.41 17.05 -7.26
C TYR A 221 6.48 16.31 -6.30
N GLU A 222 6.68 16.50 -5.00
CA GLU A 222 5.70 16.12 -3.98
C GLU A 222 4.86 17.36 -3.66
N SER A 223 3.61 17.40 -4.12
CA SER A 223 2.75 18.56 -4.02
C SER A 223 1.28 18.17 -3.98
N PRO A 224 0.46 18.88 -3.18
CA PRO A 224 -0.99 18.70 -3.25
C PRO A 224 -1.50 19.06 -4.64
N ILE A 225 -2.38 18.23 -5.16
CA ILE A 225 -3.12 18.52 -6.39
C ILE A 225 -4.60 18.58 -6.04
N SER A 226 -5.28 19.56 -6.56
CA SER A 226 -6.71 19.76 -6.39
C SER A 226 -7.45 19.63 -7.71
N GLU A 227 -8.77 19.52 -7.63
CA GLU A 227 -9.64 19.51 -8.79
C GLU A 227 -9.45 20.76 -9.69
N GLN A 228 -9.10 21.90 -9.10
CA GLN A 228 -8.82 23.13 -9.84
C GLN A 228 -7.58 23.02 -10.72
N ASN A 229 -6.56 22.28 -10.27
CA ASN A 229 -5.28 22.14 -10.97
C ASN A 229 -5.27 20.99 -11.96
N ILE A 230 -6.19 20.03 -11.83
CA ILE A 230 -6.20 18.79 -12.63
C ILE A 230 -6.33 19.05 -14.12
N LYS A 231 -6.90 20.19 -14.50
CA LYS A 231 -7.01 20.62 -15.91
C LYS A 231 -5.64 20.80 -16.58
N LYS A 232 -4.60 21.06 -15.79
CA LYS A 232 -3.23 21.36 -16.24
C LYS A 232 -2.34 20.13 -16.38
N VAL A 233 -2.81 18.94 -15.97
CA VAL A 233 -2.04 17.71 -16.06
C VAL A 233 -2.48 16.89 -17.26
N ASP A 234 -1.53 16.16 -17.86
CA ASP A 234 -1.73 15.41 -19.09
C ASP A 234 -2.12 13.96 -18.82
N SER A 235 -1.50 13.35 -17.82
CA SER A 235 -1.68 11.94 -17.46
C SER A 235 -1.89 11.78 -15.97
N MET A 236 -2.59 10.72 -15.62
CA MET A 236 -2.83 10.29 -14.23
C MET A 236 -2.69 8.78 -14.12
N PHE A 237 -2.09 8.31 -13.05
CA PHE A 237 -2.10 6.89 -12.70
C PHE A 237 -2.18 6.69 -11.19
N LEU A 238 -2.64 5.53 -10.81
CA LEU A 238 -2.68 5.04 -9.44
C LEU A 238 -1.59 3.99 -9.26
N ALA A 239 -0.99 3.96 -8.07
CA ALA A 239 0.06 3.00 -7.80
C ALA A 239 0.02 2.49 -6.35
N ASP A 240 0.07 1.17 -6.21
CA ASP A 240 0.21 0.47 -4.94
C ASP A 240 1.03 -0.81 -5.12
N PRO A 241 1.59 -1.38 -4.04
CA PRO A 241 2.48 -2.54 -4.17
C PRO A 241 1.77 -3.80 -4.67
N ILE A 242 0.45 -3.90 -4.55
CA ILE A 242 -0.30 -5.11 -4.93
C ILE A 242 -0.76 -5.07 -6.38
N ASN A 243 -1.37 -3.96 -6.79
CA ASN A 243 -1.90 -3.79 -8.14
C ASN A 243 -0.88 -3.20 -9.13
N GLY A 244 0.26 -2.70 -8.62
CA GLY A 244 1.24 -2.02 -9.44
C GLY A 244 0.75 -0.66 -9.94
N ILE A 245 1.07 -0.34 -11.19
CA ILE A 245 0.70 0.92 -11.83
C ILE A 245 -0.56 0.72 -12.67
N ARG A 246 -1.58 1.53 -12.40
CA ARG A 246 -2.85 1.52 -13.12
C ARG A 246 -3.11 2.88 -13.76
N TRP A 247 -3.12 2.94 -15.08
CA TRP A 247 -3.42 4.17 -15.81
C TRP A 247 -4.89 4.56 -15.65
N VAL A 248 -5.13 5.83 -15.26
CA VAL A 248 -6.46 6.43 -15.18
C VAL A 248 -6.79 7.11 -16.49
N VAL A 249 -7.82 6.65 -17.16
CA VAL A 249 -8.34 7.27 -18.40
C VAL A 249 -9.29 8.43 -18.09
N GLY A 250 -10.05 8.32 -17.02
CA GLY A 250 -11.04 9.30 -16.67
C GLY A 250 -11.19 9.52 -15.18
N LEU A 251 -11.37 10.79 -14.81
CA LEU A 251 -11.80 11.22 -13.50
C LEU A 251 -12.99 12.16 -13.71
N GLY A 252 -14.19 11.71 -13.41
CA GLY A 252 -15.41 12.39 -13.78
C GLY A 252 -15.44 12.70 -15.29
N ARG A 253 -15.53 13.99 -15.63
CA ARG A 253 -15.53 14.46 -17.04
C ARG A 253 -14.14 14.65 -17.65
N LYS A 254 -13.08 14.72 -16.83
CA LYS A 254 -11.69 14.88 -17.32
C LYS A 254 -11.20 13.56 -17.90
N ARG A 255 -10.50 13.64 -19.04
CA ARG A 255 -9.82 12.51 -19.68
C ARG A 255 -8.33 12.75 -19.68
N PHE A 256 -7.56 11.68 -19.52
CA PHE A 256 -6.10 11.70 -19.45
C PHE A 256 -5.47 10.91 -20.58
N LEU A 257 -4.37 11.40 -21.06
CA LEU A 257 -3.51 10.67 -21.99
C LEU A 257 -2.70 9.62 -21.24
N LYS A 258 -2.28 8.58 -21.93
CA LYS A 258 -1.42 7.54 -21.33
C LYS A 258 -0.01 8.08 -21.05
N GLY A 259 0.52 8.90 -21.96
CA GLY A 259 1.84 9.50 -21.81
C GLY A 259 2.94 8.47 -21.48
N ASN A 260 3.82 8.84 -20.58
CA ASN A 260 4.96 8.01 -20.16
C ASN A 260 4.61 6.97 -19.07
N VAL A 261 3.33 6.72 -18.76
CA VAL A 261 2.92 5.75 -17.73
C VAL A 261 3.48 4.35 -18.04
N GLU A 262 3.48 3.95 -19.32
CA GLU A 262 4.06 2.67 -19.75
C GLU A 262 5.55 2.58 -19.48
N GLN A 263 6.28 3.66 -19.73
CA GLN A 263 7.72 3.69 -19.49
C GLN A 263 8.04 3.57 -18.00
N ILE A 264 7.29 4.29 -17.16
CA ILE A 264 7.43 4.18 -15.71
C ILE A 264 7.14 2.75 -15.25
N ALA A 265 6.05 2.14 -15.72
CA ALA A 265 5.69 0.78 -15.38
C ALA A 265 6.77 -0.23 -15.85
N TYR A 266 7.35 -0.02 -17.02
CA TYR A 266 8.44 -0.85 -17.54
C TYR A 266 9.71 -0.75 -16.69
N GLU A 267 10.11 0.46 -16.24
CA GLU A 267 11.27 0.64 -15.39
C GLU A 267 11.10 -0.03 -14.03
N ILE A 268 9.90 0.02 -13.47
CA ILE A 268 9.55 -0.68 -12.23
C ILE A 268 9.65 -2.21 -12.44
N TYR A 269 9.05 -2.72 -13.51
CA TYR A 269 9.12 -4.15 -13.85
C TYR A 269 10.58 -4.61 -14.02
N SER A 270 11.36 -3.87 -14.80
CA SER A 270 12.77 -4.19 -15.06
C SER A 270 13.61 -4.19 -13.79
N HIS A 271 13.35 -3.26 -12.88
CA HIS A 271 14.02 -3.18 -11.59
C HIS A 271 13.80 -4.45 -10.77
N TYR A 272 12.56 -4.85 -10.54
CA TYR A 272 12.27 -6.03 -9.71
C TYR A 272 12.62 -7.35 -10.42
N LYS A 273 12.50 -7.42 -11.74
CA LYS A 273 12.98 -8.57 -12.49
C LYS A 273 14.48 -8.78 -12.31
N THR A 274 15.25 -7.70 -12.37
CA THR A 274 16.70 -7.76 -12.13
C THR A 274 17.02 -8.23 -10.71
N GLU A 275 16.27 -7.77 -9.71
CA GLU A 275 16.43 -8.21 -8.32
C GLU A 275 16.15 -9.72 -8.16
N ILE A 276 15.09 -10.23 -8.79
CA ILE A 276 14.76 -11.66 -8.80
C ILE A 276 15.89 -12.47 -9.44
N ASP A 277 16.36 -12.05 -10.61
CA ASP A 277 17.38 -12.79 -11.37
C ASP A 277 18.73 -12.80 -10.64
N THR A 278 19.07 -11.72 -9.95
CA THR A 278 20.28 -11.63 -9.13
C THR A 278 20.22 -12.60 -7.95
N LYS A 279 19.14 -12.57 -7.18
CA LYS A 279 18.99 -13.45 -6.01
C LYS A 279 18.85 -14.94 -6.36
N LYS A 280 18.32 -15.27 -7.56
CA LYS A 280 18.30 -16.67 -8.05
C LYS A 280 19.70 -17.20 -8.39
N ARG A 281 20.66 -16.33 -8.72
CA ARG A 281 22.05 -16.73 -9.01
C ARG A 281 22.88 -16.92 -7.75
N GLU A 282 22.45 -16.33 -6.64
CA GLU A 282 23.12 -16.39 -5.34
C GLU A 282 22.69 -17.61 -4.50
N GLN A 283 21.60 -18.29 -4.90
CA GLN A 283 21.08 -19.52 -4.29
C GLN A 283 21.58 -20.77 -5.03
#